data_16cdf912a66adf863d941a5acb4b1633
#
_entry.id   16cdf912a66adf863d941a5acb4b1633
#
_cell.length_a   1.000
_cell.length_b   1.000
_cell.length_c   1.000
_cell.angle_alpha   90.00
_cell.angle_beta   90.00
_cell.angle_gamma   90.00
#
_symmetry.space_group_name_H-M   'P 1'
#
loop_
_entity.id
_entity.type
_entity.pdbx_description
1 polymer ?
#
loop_
_entity_poly.entity_id
_entity_poly.type
_entity_poly.pdbx_seq_one_letter_code
_entity_poly.pdbx_strand_id
1 'polypeptide(L)'
;YAMEVMSKGLCALIPKLYAEKLFDAVLALGGTGGTSLVTPCMRLLPLGVPKIMVSTMASGDVSRYVGTSDILMMPSIVDVAGINRISSQVLTHAVHAIVGMVEHENTDIPVKKPLIVATMYGVTTPCVMCAKEYLEQEGYEVIIFHASGTGGKMMESLINSGIVDGVLDLTTTEWIDEIAGGIMAAGTGRLDAAALNGVPQVVSVGAADMITFGERESLPEKYKERVVYMHNPAITVVKSNIEENIAFGIKVGEKLNQC
;
A
#
# COMPACT_ATOMS: atom_id res chain seq x y z
N TYR A 1 18.90 -2.91 -20.22
CA TYR A 1 20.13 -2.48 -19.50
C TYR A 1 20.18 -0.97 -19.26
N ALA A 2 20.12 -0.07 -20.30
CA ALA A 2 20.21 1.38 -20.10
C ALA A 2 19.09 1.95 -19.20
N MET A 3 17.85 1.59 -19.45
CA MET A 3 16.70 2.02 -18.66
C MET A 3 16.81 1.57 -17.18
N GLU A 4 17.29 0.36 -16.96
CA GLU A 4 17.50 -0.16 -15.61
C GLU A 4 18.58 0.61 -14.84
N VAL A 5 19.71 0.90 -15.50
CA VAL A 5 20.81 1.70 -14.91
C VAL A 5 20.33 3.11 -14.57
N MET A 6 19.60 3.74 -15.49
CA MET A 6 19.02 5.08 -15.27
C MET A 6 18.02 5.08 -14.11
N SER A 7 17.13 4.09 -14.02
CA SER A 7 16.16 3.99 -12.92
C SER A 7 16.87 3.79 -11.57
N LYS A 8 17.89 2.92 -11.51
CA LYS A 8 18.71 2.75 -10.30
C LYS A 8 19.41 4.06 -9.90
N GLY A 9 19.96 4.79 -10.88
CA GLY A 9 20.58 6.10 -10.65
C GLY A 9 19.60 7.12 -10.07
N LEU A 10 18.40 7.22 -10.64
CA LEU A 10 17.34 8.10 -10.13
C LEU A 10 16.90 7.69 -8.72
N CYS A 11 16.72 6.40 -8.45
CA CYS A 11 16.36 5.91 -7.13
C CYS A 11 17.43 6.23 -6.05
N ALA A 12 18.69 6.32 -6.41
CA ALA A 12 19.74 6.75 -5.50
C ALA A 12 19.82 8.28 -5.33
N LEU A 13 19.53 9.03 -6.40
CA LEU A 13 19.69 10.48 -6.43
C LEU A 13 18.50 11.23 -5.83
N ILE A 14 17.28 10.89 -6.21
CA ILE A 14 16.07 11.66 -5.85
C ILE A 14 15.86 11.73 -4.32
N PRO A 15 15.95 10.64 -3.54
CA PRO A 15 15.82 10.74 -2.08
C PRO A 15 16.90 11.61 -1.44
N LYS A 16 18.13 11.56 -1.98
CA LYS A 16 19.23 12.38 -1.50
C LYS A 16 18.98 13.87 -1.73
N LEU A 17 18.57 14.26 -2.93
CA LEU A 17 18.23 15.65 -3.26
C LEU A 17 17.07 16.17 -2.42
N TYR A 18 16.07 15.32 -2.14
CA TYR A 18 14.98 15.66 -1.26
C TYR A 18 15.46 15.88 0.19
N ALA A 19 16.30 15.00 0.72
CA ALA A 19 16.88 15.15 2.06
C ALA A 19 17.71 16.44 2.20
N GLU A 20 18.36 16.87 1.10
CA GLU A 20 19.09 18.14 1.00
C GLU A 20 18.16 19.36 0.77
N LYS A 21 16.82 19.15 0.70
CA LYS A 21 15.79 20.19 0.49
C LYS A 21 16.00 21.00 -0.80
N LEU A 22 16.41 20.33 -1.88
CA LEU A 22 16.63 20.96 -3.18
C LEU A 22 15.37 21.00 -4.06
N PHE A 23 14.30 20.35 -3.64
CA PHE A 23 12.97 20.44 -4.28
C PHE A 23 11.88 20.06 -3.27
N ASP A 24 10.65 20.54 -3.51
CA ASP A 24 9.48 20.30 -2.67
C ASP A 24 8.47 19.37 -3.32
N ALA A 25 8.57 19.12 -4.64
CA ALA A 25 7.64 18.31 -5.41
C ALA A 25 8.30 17.66 -6.63
N VAL A 26 7.68 16.62 -7.17
CA VAL A 26 8.15 15.95 -8.39
C VAL A 26 7.05 15.89 -9.45
N LEU A 27 7.27 16.51 -10.60
CA LEU A 27 6.46 16.39 -11.80
C LEU A 27 7.25 15.66 -12.88
N ALA A 28 6.70 14.58 -13.41
CA ALA A 28 7.30 13.83 -14.52
C ALA A 28 6.32 13.59 -15.66
N LEU A 29 6.87 13.40 -16.86
CA LEU A 29 6.13 13.22 -18.10
C LEU A 29 6.69 11.99 -18.83
N GLY A 30 5.83 11.16 -19.43
CA GLY A 30 6.31 10.08 -20.27
C GLY A 30 5.25 9.11 -20.77
N GLY A 31 5.65 8.29 -21.70
CA GLY A 31 4.95 7.07 -22.10
C GLY A 31 5.31 5.91 -21.16
N THR A 32 5.15 4.67 -21.64
CA THR A 32 5.44 3.44 -20.88
C THR A 32 6.84 3.43 -20.30
N GLY A 33 7.87 3.78 -21.12
CA GLY A 33 9.26 3.78 -20.71
C GLY A 33 9.56 4.84 -19.64
N GLY A 34 9.14 6.09 -19.85
CA GLY A 34 9.32 7.17 -18.88
C GLY A 34 8.61 6.90 -17.55
N THR A 35 7.39 6.40 -17.61
CA THR A 35 6.62 6.02 -16.41
C THR A 35 7.35 4.93 -15.61
N SER A 36 7.79 3.86 -16.28
CA SER A 36 8.54 2.77 -15.64
C SER A 36 9.90 3.22 -15.09
N LEU A 37 10.50 4.25 -15.68
CA LEU A 37 11.79 4.80 -15.24
C LEU A 37 11.64 5.61 -13.95
N VAL A 38 10.62 6.48 -13.88
CA VAL A 38 10.52 7.54 -12.87
C VAL A 38 9.70 7.10 -11.65
N THR A 39 8.61 6.35 -11.83
CA THR A 39 7.74 5.99 -10.70
C THR A 39 8.43 5.19 -9.58
N PRO A 40 9.43 4.31 -9.84
CA PRO A 40 10.18 3.68 -8.76
C PRO A 40 10.88 4.68 -7.83
N CYS A 41 11.46 5.75 -8.36
CA CYS A 41 12.09 6.75 -7.51
C CYS A 41 11.09 7.68 -6.81
N MET A 42 9.95 7.99 -7.45
CA MET A 42 8.87 8.73 -6.80
C MET A 42 8.34 7.98 -5.56
N ARG A 43 8.26 6.65 -5.62
CA ARG A 43 7.80 5.81 -4.50
C ARG A 43 8.76 5.82 -3.29
N LEU A 44 9.99 6.24 -3.46
CA LEU A 44 10.97 6.38 -2.38
C LEU A 44 10.85 7.70 -1.61
N LEU A 45 10.08 8.64 -2.13
CA LEU A 45 9.79 9.89 -1.44
C LEU A 45 8.72 9.70 -0.37
N PRO A 46 8.80 10.40 0.77
CA PRO A 46 7.81 10.31 1.82
C PRO A 46 6.37 10.54 1.35
N LEU A 47 5.42 9.99 2.09
CA LEU A 47 4.00 10.30 1.95
C LEU A 47 3.80 11.81 2.16
N GLY A 48 2.93 12.43 1.35
CA GLY A 48 2.65 13.86 1.42
C GLY A 48 3.54 14.73 0.53
N VAL A 49 4.72 14.29 0.13
CA VAL A 49 5.51 14.99 -0.90
C VAL A 49 4.73 14.98 -2.21
N PRO A 50 4.38 16.14 -2.81
CA PRO A 50 3.60 16.18 -4.04
C PRO A 50 4.30 15.45 -5.20
N LYS A 51 3.62 14.47 -5.81
CA LYS A 51 4.13 13.62 -6.88
C LYS A 51 3.10 13.50 -7.99
N ILE A 52 3.39 14.04 -9.18
CA ILE A 52 2.51 13.92 -10.36
C ILE A 52 3.27 13.24 -11.50
N MET A 53 2.68 12.20 -12.07
CA MET A 53 3.14 11.54 -13.28
C MET A 53 2.12 11.72 -14.41
N VAL A 54 2.42 12.56 -15.40
CA VAL A 54 1.64 12.68 -16.63
C VAL A 54 2.05 11.56 -17.57
N SER A 55 1.13 10.65 -17.90
CA SER A 55 1.48 9.42 -18.60
C SER A 55 0.43 8.97 -19.60
N THR A 56 0.89 8.42 -20.72
CA THR A 56 0.02 7.69 -21.66
C THR A 56 -0.57 6.41 -21.04
N MET A 57 0.02 5.93 -19.93
CA MET A 57 -0.41 4.72 -19.22
C MET A 57 -1.46 4.99 -18.13
N ALA A 58 -1.72 6.27 -17.82
CA ALA A 58 -2.57 6.63 -16.68
C ALA A 58 -4.06 6.34 -16.87
N SER A 59 -4.51 5.95 -18.05
CA SER A 59 -5.90 5.55 -18.33
C SER A 59 -6.17 4.06 -18.11
N GLY A 60 -5.15 3.26 -17.78
CA GLY A 60 -5.25 1.83 -17.53
C GLY A 60 -4.92 1.44 -16.09
N ASP A 61 -4.56 0.18 -15.87
CA ASP A 61 -4.08 -0.28 -14.57
C ASP A 61 -2.71 0.34 -14.27
N VAL A 62 -2.69 1.19 -13.26
CA VAL A 62 -1.51 1.92 -12.78
C VAL A 62 -0.88 1.30 -11.54
N SER A 63 -1.46 0.24 -10.98
CA SER A 63 -1.03 -0.37 -9.71
C SER A 63 0.46 -0.68 -9.65
N ARG A 64 1.02 -1.21 -10.73
CA ARG A 64 2.46 -1.52 -10.85
C ARG A 64 3.37 -0.29 -10.81
N TYR A 65 2.85 0.88 -11.18
CA TYR A 65 3.59 2.14 -11.19
C TYR A 65 3.52 2.84 -9.83
N VAL A 66 2.33 2.97 -9.28
CA VAL A 66 2.11 3.69 -8.03
C VAL A 66 2.43 2.85 -6.81
N GLY A 67 2.24 1.52 -6.88
CA GLY A 67 2.40 0.65 -5.72
C GLY A 67 1.51 1.09 -4.56
N THR A 68 2.11 1.40 -3.42
CA THR A 68 1.44 1.95 -2.23
C THR A 68 1.70 3.44 -2.02
N SER A 69 2.28 4.14 -3.01
CA SER A 69 2.61 5.56 -2.91
C SER A 69 1.45 6.45 -3.40
N ASP A 70 1.42 7.67 -2.90
CA ASP A 70 0.46 8.73 -3.21
C ASP A 70 0.77 9.48 -4.52
N ILE A 71 1.26 8.77 -5.54
CA ILE A 71 1.53 9.34 -6.87
C ILE A 71 0.22 9.64 -7.58
N LEU A 72 -0.01 10.90 -7.94
CA LEU A 72 -1.12 11.29 -8.81
C LEU A 72 -0.78 10.95 -10.26
N MET A 73 -1.50 9.99 -10.85
CA MET A 73 -1.37 9.63 -12.25
C MET A 73 -2.34 10.46 -13.10
N MET A 74 -1.80 11.26 -14.00
CA MET A 74 -2.61 12.11 -14.90
C MET A 74 -2.50 11.62 -16.35
N PRO A 75 -3.62 11.27 -17.02
CA PRO A 75 -3.60 10.88 -18.43
C PRO A 75 -3.08 12.01 -19.33
N SER A 76 -2.13 11.69 -20.19
CA SER A 76 -1.61 12.66 -21.17
C SER A 76 -2.58 12.93 -22.32
N ILE A 77 -3.61 12.10 -22.48
CA ILE A 77 -4.63 12.09 -23.55
C ILE A 77 -4.04 11.81 -24.93
N VAL A 78 -2.93 12.46 -25.26
CA VAL A 78 -2.16 12.28 -26.51
C VAL A 78 -0.76 11.80 -26.18
N ASP A 79 -0.06 11.27 -27.18
CA ASP A 79 1.32 10.88 -26.99
C ASP A 79 2.22 12.09 -26.68
N VAL A 80 3.30 11.84 -25.93
CA VAL A 80 4.25 12.88 -25.51
C VAL A 80 5.24 13.13 -26.66
N ALA A 81 4.74 13.63 -27.77
CA ALA A 81 5.47 13.86 -29.04
C ALA A 81 5.43 15.35 -29.43
N GLY A 82 5.91 16.20 -28.52
CA GLY A 82 5.91 17.66 -28.73
C GLY A 82 4.69 18.37 -28.14
N ILE A 83 4.69 19.70 -28.28
CA ILE A 83 3.61 20.56 -27.76
C ILE A 83 2.55 20.82 -28.83
N ASN A 84 1.32 20.49 -28.51
CA ASN A 84 0.12 20.82 -29.27
C ASN A 84 -0.95 21.38 -28.34
N ARG A 85 -2.08 21.83 -28.88
CA ARG A 85 -3.14 22.46 -28.05
C ARG A 85 -3.68 21.57 -26.94
N ILE A 86 -3.71 20.23 -27.13
CA ILE A 86 -4.20 19.28 -26.13
C ILE A 86 -3.12 19.02 -25.08
N SER A 87 -1.89 18.67 -25.51
CA SER A 87 -0.78 18.45 -24.57
C SER A 87 -0.47 19.72 -23.77
N SER A 88 -0.51 20.91 -24.39
CA SER A 88 -0.35 22.19 -23.69
C SER A 88 -1.36 22.36 -22.55
N GLN A 89 -2.64 22.04 -22.79
CA GLN A 89 -3.67 22.15 -21.78
C GLN A 89 -3.45 21.15 -20.64
N VAL A 90 -3.18 19.88 -20.95
CA VAL A 90 -2.92 18.84 -19.96
C VAL A 90 -1.70 19.18 -19.09
N LEU A 91 -0.60 19.61 -19.71
CA LEU A 91 0.62 19.99 -19.00
C LEU A 91 0.43 21.23 -18.14
N THR A 92 -0.34 22.21 -18.62
CA THR A 92 -0.72 23.39 -17.81
C THR A 92 -1.50 22.95 -16.56
N HIS A 93 -2.47 22.04 -16.70
CA HIS A 93 -3.22 21.52 -15.56
C HIS A 93 -2.30 20.77 -14.57
N ALA A 94 -1.36 19.97 -15.07
CA ALA A 94 -0.42 19.27 -14.22
C ALA A 94 0.47 20.23 -13.42
N VAL A 95 0.94 21.31 -14.05
CA VAL A 95 1.72 22.36 -13.39
C VAL A 95 0.89 23.08 -12.33
N HIS A 96 -0.34 23.51 -12.67
CA HIS A 96 -1.21 24.16 -11.69
C HIS A 96 -1.54 23.24 -10.51
N ALA A 97 -1.76 21.94 -10.77
CA ALA A 97 -2.02 20.97 -9.71
C ALA A 97 -0.84 20.85 -8.75
N ILE A 98 0.39 20.67 -9.29
CA ILE A 98 1.55 20.48 -8.42
C ILE A 98 1.94 21.75 -7.65
N VAL A 99 1.82 22.91 -8.28
CA VAL A 99 2.03 24.21 -7.63
C VAL A 99 1.00 24.40 -6.51
N GLY A 100 -0.28 24.15 -6.77
CA GLY A 100 -1.31 24.24 -5.73
C GLY A 100 -1.08 23.26 -4.57
N MET A 101 -0.56 22.06 -4.83
CA MET A 101 -0.20 21.10 -3.77
C MET A 101 0.95 21.60 -2.90
N VAL A 102 1.93 22.33 -3.48
CA VAL A 102 3.06 22.89 -2.74
C VAL A 102 2.68 24.18 -2.00
N GLU A 103 1.93 25.08 -2.65
CA GLU A 103 1.58 26.39 -2.07
C GLU A 103 0.52 26.29 -0.96
N HIS A 104 -0.28 25.24 -0.96
CA HIS A 104 -1.35 25.01 0.00
C HIS A 104 -1.07 23.79 0.90
N GLU A 105 0.16 23.67 1.40
CA GLU A 105 0.44 22.71 2.46
C GLU A 105 -0.52 22.96 3.64
N ASN A 106 -1.16 21.88 4.09
CA ASN A 106 -2.08 21.95 5.22
C ASN A 106 -1.27 22.14 6.51
N THR A 107 -1.08 23.39 6.91
CA THR A 107 -0.35 23.76 8.13
C THR A 107 -1.18 23.56 9.40
N ASP A 108 -2.49 23.39 9.27
CA ASP A 108 -3.42 23.15 10.38
C ASP A 108 -3.57 21.66 10.70
N ILE A 109 -2.45 20.95 10.83
CA ILE A 109 -2.47 19.59 11.35
C ILE A 109 -2.78 19.70 12.85
N PRO A 110 -3.88 19.08 13.34
CA PRO A 110 -4.18 19.04 14.78
C PRO A 110 -2.98 18.53 15.56
N VAL A 111 -2.93 18.87 16.86
CA VAL A 111 -1.89 18.40 17.78
C VAL A 111 -1.55 16.94 17.49
N LYS A 112 -0.30 16.67 17.14
CA LYS A 112 0.18 15.35 16.73
C LYS A 112 0.00 14.37 17.90
N LYS A 113 -1.04 13.55 17.82
CA LYS A 113 -1.24 12.44 18.73
C LYS A 113 -0.34 11.28 18.31
N PRO A 114 0.10 10.41 19.24
CA PRO A 114 0.77 9.17 18.85
C PRO A 114 -0.13 8.34 17.92
N LEU A 115 0.44 7.88 16.82
CA LEU A 115 -0.29 7.19 15.75
C LEU A 115 -0.21 5.67 15.91
N ILE A 116 -1.35 5.03 16.07
CA ILE A 116 -1.50 3.58 16.02
C ILE A 116 -2.12 3.18 14.68
N VAL A 117 -1.52 2.22 14.00
CA VAL A 117 -2.12 1.61 12.82
C VAL A 117 -2.72 0.24 13.17
N ALA A 118 -3.88 -0.07 12.61
CA ALA A 118 -4.59 -1.32 12.87
C ALA A 118 -5.05 -1.97 11.57
N THR A 119 -5.19 -3.30 11.58
CA THR A 119 -5.79 -4.04 10.46
C THR A 119 -7.19 -4.51 10.78
N MET A 120 -8.07 -4.48 9.78
CA MET A 120 -9.47 -4.87 9.90
C MET A 120 -9.94 -5.69 8.70
N TYR A 121 -10.82 -6.64 8.96
CA TYR A 121 -11.59 -7.36 7.95
C TYR A 121 -13.04 -7.49 8.42
N GLY A 122 -13.98 -7.86 7.56
CA GLY A 122 -15.40 -7.87 7.93
C GLY A 122 -15.70 -8.56 9.27
N VAL A 123 -15.15 -9.75 9.49
CA VAL A 123 -15.38 -10.56 10.70
C VAL A 123 -14.65 -10.03 11.95
N THR A 124 -13.62 -9.23 11.81
CA THR A 124 -12.88 -8.64 12.95
C THR A 124 -13.34 -7.22 13.27
N THR A 125 -14.23 -6.64 12.47
CA THR A 125 -14.70 -5.25 12.62
C THR A 125 -15.16 -4.92 14.04
N PRO A 126 -15.99 -5.72 14.73
CA PRO A 126 -16.43 -5.36 16.09
C PRO A 126 -15.27 -5.25 17.08
N CYS A 127 -14.30 -6.17 17.01
CA CYS A 127 -13.12 -6.15 17.87
C CYS A 127 -12.25 -4.93 17.60
N VAL A 128 -11.96 -4.66 16.32
CA VAL A 128 -11.09 -3.54 15.91
C VAL A 128 -11.72 -2.20 16.27
N MET A 129 -13.03 -2.04 16.06
CA MET A 129 -13.73 -0.80 16.40
C MET A 129 -13.75 -0.55 17.90
N CYS A 130 -13.97 -1.57 18.72
CA CYS A 130 -13.88 -1.46 20.17
C CYS A 130 -12.48 -1.04 20.63
N ALA A 131 -11.44 -1.66 20.07
CA ALA A 131 -10.06 -1.32 20.37
C ALA A 131 -9.73 0.12 19.94
N LYS A 132 -10.18 0.55 18.74
CA LYS A 132 -10.04 1.92 18.25
C LYS A 132 -10.64 2.92 19.21
N GLU A 133 -11.90 2.73 19.59
CA GLU A 133 -12.61 3.63 20.51
C GLU A 133 -11.87 3.77 21.85
N TYR A 134 -11.38 2.67 22.41
CA TYR A 134 -10.58 2.69 23.63
C TYR A 134 -9.29 3.48 23.46
N LEU A 135 -8.49 3.21 22.41
CA LEU A 135 -7.24 3.90 22.15
C LEU A 135 -7.44 5.41 21.89
N GLU A 136 -8.50 5.78 21.18
CA GLU A 136 -8.83 7.19 20.93
C GLU A 136 -9.20 7.93 22.23
N GLN A 137 -9.88 7.27 23.17
CA GLN A 137 -10.14 7.81 24.51
C GLN A 137 -8.87 8.00 25.33
N GLU A 138 -7.86 7.12 25.13
CA GLU A 138 -6.54 7.22 25.75
C GLU A 138 -5.62 8.24 25.05
N GLY A 139 -6.11 8.94 24.03
CA GLY A 139 -5.41 10.05 23.38
C GLY A 139 -4.57 9.66 22.16
N TYR A 140 -4.69 8.45 21.64
CA TYR A 140 -4.06 8.04 20.40
C TYR A 140 -4.87 8.46 19.17
N GLU A 141 -4.21 8.56 18.02
CA GLU A 141 -4.83 8.54 16.71
C GLU A 141 -4.79 7.12 16.18
N VAL A 142 -5.92 6.60 15.64
CA VAL A 142 -5.98 5.22 15.13
C VAL A 142 -6.40 5.21 13.67
N ILE A 143 -5.51 4.74 12.79
CA ILE A 143 -5.77 4.54 11.37
C ILE A 143 -5.98 3.06 11.10
N ILE A 144 -7.05 2.72 10.38
CA ILE A 144 -7.41 1.34 10.07
C ILE A 144 -7.14 1.04 8.60
N PHE A 145 -6.43 -0.07 8.35
CA PHE A 145 -6.21 -0.64 7.03
C PHE A 145 -7.06 -1.88 6.83
N HIS A 146 -7.72 -1.97 5.67
CA HIS A 146 -8.48 -3.18 5.32
C HIS A 146 -7.52 -4.29 4.88
N ALA A 147 -7.51 -5.42 5.60
CA ALA A 147 -6.62 -6.56 5.37
C ALA A 147 -7.01 -7.32 4.10
N SER A 148 -6.76 -6.72 2.93
CA SER A 148 -7.12 -7.21 1.59
C SER A 148 -5.93 -7.30 0.63
N GLY A 149 -4.73 -7.50 1.16
CA GLY A 149 -3.48 -7.51 0.41
C GLY A 149 -2.90 -6.10 0.20
N THR A 150 -3.65 -5.23 -0.43
CA THR A 150 -3.25 -3.82 -0.64
C THR A 150 -3.17 -3.06 0.69
N GLY A 151 -4.14 -3.25 1.58
CA GLY A 151 -4.16 -2.57 2.87
C GLY A 151 -2.98 -2.95 3.76
N GLY A 152 -2.63 -4.23 3.84
CA GLY A 152 -1.43 -4.68 4.56
C GLY A 152 -0.15 -4.09 3.98
N LYS A 153 -0.01 -4.06 2.65
CA LYS A 153 1.15 -3.41 1.98
C LYS A 153 1.22 -1.92 2.30
N MET A 154 0.09 -1.22 2.30
CA MET A 154 0.03 0.21 2.64
C MET A 154 0.43 0.45 4.10
N MET A 155 -0.05 -0.39 5.02
CA MET A 155 0.33 -0.33 6.44
C MET A 155 1.83 -0.54 6.63
N GLU A 156 2.42 -1.59 6.04
CA GLU A 156 3.87 -1.83 6.08
C GLU A 156 4.66 -0.63 5.53
N SER A 157 4.19 -0.04 4.42
CA SER A 157 4.82 1.15 3.84
C SER A 157 4.75 2.36 4.78
N LEU A 158 3.61 2.56 5.46
CA LEU A 158 3.44 3.65 6.40
C LEU A 158 4.33 3.48 7.65
N ILE A 159 4.45 2.25 8.18
CA ILE A 159 5.37 1.93 9.27
C ILE A 159 6.81 2.26 8.87
N ASN A 160 7.23 1.84 7.66
CA ASN A 160 8.56 2.14 7.13
C ASN A 160 8.83 3.64 6.94
N SER A 161 7.81 4.49 6.84
CA SER A 161 8.00 5.94 6.74
C SER A 161 8.37 6.61 8.09
N GLY A 162 8.32 5.86 9.20
CA GLY A 162 8.73 6.33 10.52
C GLY A 162 7.74 7.26 11.21
N ILE A 163 6.48 7.33 10.75
CA ILE A 163 5.44 8.17 11.36
C ILE A 163 4.49 7.40 12.29
N VAL A 164 4.63 6.08 12.37
CA VAL A 164 3.81 5.18 13.18
C VAL A 164 4.47 4.93 14.52
N ASP A 165 3.73 5.15 15.61
CA ASP A 165 4.22 4.95 16.99
C ASP A 165 3.86 3.55 17.53
N GLY A 166 2.87 2.85 16.94
CA GLY A 166 2.51 1.49 17.35
C GLY A 166 1.61 0.78 16.35
N VAL A 167 1.59 -0.54 16.43
CA VAL A 167 0.82 -1.40 15.51
C VAL A 167 -0.11 -2.32 16.29
N LEU A 168 -1.38 -2.31 15.93
CA LEU A 168 -2.42 -3.21 16.42
C LEU A 168 -2.90 -4.09 15.26
N ASP A 169 -2.15 -5.15 14.98
CA ASP A 169 -2.40 -6.04 13.84
C ASP A 169 -3.37 -7.17 14.22
N LEU A 170 -4.64 -6.81 14.33
CA LEU A 170 -5.69 -7.74 14.76
C LEU A 170 -6.15 -8.71 13.67
N THR A 171 -5.79 -8.44 12.40
CA THR A 171 -6.29 -9.19 11.24
C THR A 171 -5.15 -9.58 10.33
N THR A 172 -4.70 -10.81 10.45
CA THR A 172 -3.54 -11.33 9.72
C THR A 172 -3.91 -12.32 8.60
N THR A 173 -5.17 -12.27 8.14
CA THR A 173 -5.70 -13.13 7.06
C THR A 173 -4.86 -13.09 5.79
N GLU A 174 -4.17 -12.00 5.51
CA GLU A 174 -3.29 -11.83 4.35
C GLU A 174 -2.16 -12.86 4.31
N TRP A 175 -1.71 -13.36 5.48
CA TRP A 175 -0.72 -14.43 5.54
C TRP A 175 -1.29 -15.81 5.18
N ILE A 176 -2.55 -16.09 5.55
CA ILE A 176 -3.21 -17.33 5.10
C ILE A 176 -3.37 -17.30 3.57
N ASP A 177 -3.73 -16.17 3.01
CA ASP A 177 -3.83 -16.00 1.56
C ASP A 177 -2.46 -16.16 0.87
N GLU A 178 -1.39 -15.63 1.45
CA GLU A 178 -0.02 -15.82 0.93
C GLU A 178 0.40 -17.29 0.91
N ILE A 179 0.08 -18.05 1.97
CA ILE A 179 0.42 -19.48 2.09
C ILE A 179 -0.42 -20.34 1.15
N ALA A 180 -1.71 -20.03 1.05
CA ALA A 180 -2.68 -20.86 0.33
C ALA A 180 -2.87 -20.47 -1.15
N GLY A 181 -2.36 -19.31 -1.55
CA GLY A 181 -2.52 -18.74 -2.88
C GLY A 181 -3.85 -18.02 -3.07
N GLY A 182 -4.38 -17.42 -2.01
CA GLY A 182 -5.54 -16.53 -2.04
C GLY A 182 -5.22 -15.18 -2.70
N ILE A 183 -6.26 -14.45 -3.08
CA ILE A 183 -6.13 -13.19 -3.83
C ILE A 183 -5.83 -11.98 -2.95
N MET A 184 -5.97 -12.09 -1.65
CA MET A 184 -5.74 -11.00 -0.70
C MET A 184 -4.36 -11.09 -0.01
N ALA A 185 -3.40 -11.76 -0.63
CA ALA A 185 -2.02 -11.84 -0.14
C ALA A 185 -1.33 -10.47 -0.16
N ALA A 186 -0.71 -10.09 0.95
CA ALA A 186 0.08 -8.86 1.05
C ALA A 186 1.57 -9.06 0.69
N GLY A 187 1.96 -10.29 0.36
CA GLY A 187 3.34 -10.65 0.06
C GLY A 187 4.15 -11.01 1.30
N THR A 188 5.34 -11.53 1.05
CA THR A 188 6.23 -12.07 2.09
C THR A 188 6.79 -11.04 3.07
N GLY A 189 6.71 -9.75 2.75
CA GLY A 189 7.13 -8.64 3.64
C GLY A 189 6.09 -8.24 4.70
N ARG A 190 4.95 -8.89 4.74
CA ARG A 190 3.91 -8.64 5.74
C ARG A 190 4.40 -9.02 7.15
N LEU A 191 4.18 -8.16 8.15
CA LEU A 191 4.69 -8.23 9.53
C LEU A 191 6.20 -7.93 9.69
N ASP A 192 6.88 -7.42 8.66
CA ASP A 192 8.31 -7.08 8.76
C ASP A 192 8.56 -5.67 9.28
N ALA A 193 7.78 -4.68 8.82
CA ALA A 193 8.11 -3.28 9.02
C ALA A 193 8.18 -2.87 10.50
N ALA A 194 7.26 -3.34 11.34
CA ALA A 194 7.26 -3.00 12.76
C ALA A 194 8.50 -3.54 13.47
N ALA A 195 8.85 -4.82 13.22
CA ALA A 195 10.04 -5.46 13.79
C ALA A 195 11.33 -4.75 13.35
N LEU A 196 11.48 -4.50 12.03
CA LEU A 196 12.68 -3.90 11.45
C LEU A 196 12.89 -2.44 11.87
N ASN A 197 11.82 -1.72 12.20
CA ASN A 197 11.89 -0.31 12.63
C ASN A 197 11.76 -0.14 14.15
N GLY A 198 11.69 -1.22 14.93
CA GLY A 198 11.56 -1.16 16.38
C GLY A 198 10.25 -0.54 16.86
N VAL A 199 9.17 -0.63 16.06
CA VAL A 199 7.85 -0.13 16.41
C VAL A 199 7.11 -1.18 17.25
N PRO A 200 6.60 -0.84 18.44
CA PRO A 200 5.82 -1.77 19.26
C PRO A 200 4.63 -2.34 18.50
N GLN A 201 4.43 -3.65 18.56
CA GLN A 201 3.32 -4.29 17.86
C GLN A 201 2.61 -5.33 18.72
N VAL A 202 1.29 -5.37 18.57
CA VAL A 202 0.42 -6.43 19.08
C VAL A 202 -0.20 -7.13 17.88
N VAL A 203 -0.02 -8.44 17.78
CA VAL A 203 -0.48 -9.26 16.65
C VAL A 203 -1.49 -10.28 17.12
N SER A 204 -2.58 -10.43 16.35
CA SER A 204 -3.60 -11.45 16.56
C SER A 204 -3.77 -12.29 15.29
N VAL A 205 -4.37 -13.47 15.45
CA VAL A 205 -4.66 -14.42 14.36
C VAL A 205 -6.04 -14.19 13.73
N GLY A 206 -6.55 -12.97 13.80
CA GLY A 206 -7.89 -12.65 13.29
C GLY A 206 -8.06 -12.98 11.82
N ALA A 207 -9.18 -13.67 11.51
CA ALA A 207 -9.57 -14.13 10.18
C ALA A 207 -8.57 -15.09 9.50
N ALA A 208 -7.68 -15.75 10.26
CA ALA A 208 -6.75 -16.76 9.72
C ALA A 208 -7.44 -18.10 9.39
N ASP A 209 -8.70 -18.26 9.72
CA ASP A 209 -9.51 -19.45 9.42
C ASP A 209 -10.12 -19.43 8.00
N MET A 210 -9.83 -18.42 7.18
CA MET A 210 -10.40 -18.24 5.86
C MET A 210 -9.37 -17.80 4.82
N ILE A 211 -9.52 -18.35 3.61
CA ILE A 211 -8.72 -18.03 2.42
C ILE A 211 -9.65 -17.38 1.41
N THR A 212 -9.25 -16.28 0.82
CA THR A 212 -10.09 -15.51 -0.12
C THR A 212 -9.70 -15.77 -1.57
N PHE A 213 -10.69 -16.10 -2.39
CA PHE A 213 -10.56 -16.31 -3.82
C PHE A 213 -11.55 -15.41 -4.58
N GLY A 214 -11.39 -15.34 -5.90
CA GLY A 214 -12.33 -14.67 -6.81
C GLY A 214 -13.66 -15.40 -6.95
N GLU A 215 -14.24 -15.33 -8.14
CA GLU A 215 -15.47 -16.02 -8.49
C GLU A 215 -15.36 -17.54 -8.22
N ARG A 216 -16.46 -18.18 -7.85
CA ARG A 216 -16.48 -19.62 -7.48
C ARG A 216 -15.91 -20.52 -8.57
N GLU A 217 -16.14 -20.17 -9.83
CA GLU A 217 -15.68 -20.90 -11.00
C GLU A 217 -14.15 -20.88 -11.16
N SER A 218 -13.51 -19.84 -10.62
CA SER A 218 -12.04 -19.68 -10.63
C SER A 218 -11.34 -20.41 -9.48
N LEU A 219 -12.10 -21.06 -8.58
CA LEU A 219 -11.55 -21.73 -7.42
C LEU A 219 -10.61 -22.88 -7.84
N PRO A 220 -9.34 -22.92 -7.34
CA PRO A 220 -8.44 -24.01 -7.64
C PRO A 220 -8.98 -25.36 -7.21
N GLU A 221 -8.70 -26.41 -7.99
CA GLU A 221 -9.30 -27.75 -7.83
C GLU A 221 -9.17 -28.29 -6.39
N LYS A 222 -8.00 -28.10 -5.78
CA LYS A 222 -7.73 -28.56 -4.40
C LYS A 222 -8.65 -27.97 -3.33
N TYR A 223 -9.41 -26.90 -3.65
CA TYR A 223 -10.31 -26.23 -2.71
C TYR A 223 -11.80 -26.52 -2.98
N LYS A 224 -12.16 -27.11 -4.11
CA LYS A 224 -13.57 -27.29 -4.53
C LYS A 224 -14.39 -28.15 -3.58
N GLU A 225 -13.77 -29.14 -2.94
CA GLU A 225 -14.44 -30.06 -2.00
C GLU A 225 -14.40 -29.59 -0.55
N ARG A 226 -13.81 -28.42 -0.27
CA ARG A 226 -13.71 -27.87 1.08
C ARG A 226 -14.98 -27.08 1.45
N VAL A 227 -15.06 -26.65 2.72
CA VAL A 227 -16.11 -25.73 3.15
C VAL A 227 -15.90 -24.39 2.46
N VAL A 228 -16.86 -24.04 1.61
CA VAL A 228 -16.84 -22.85 0.77
C VAL A 228 -18.03 -21.95 1.12
N TYR A 229 -17.76 -20.68 1.27
CA TYR A 229 -18.79 -19.64 1.48
C TYR A 229 -18.69 -18.59 0.37
N MET A 230 -19.78 -18.38 -0.35
CA MET A 230 -19.87 -17.30 -1.35
C MET A 230 -20.22 -15.99 -0.62
N HIS A 231 -19.21 -15.13 -0.46
CA HIS A 231 -19.41 -13.83 0.17
C HIS A 231 -20.23 -12.88 -0.74
N ASN A 232 -19.91 -12.88 -2.02
CA ASN A 232 -20.65 -12.19 -3.08
C ASN A 232 -20.30 -12.84 -4.43
N PRO A 233 -20.90 -12.43 -5.55
CA PRO A 233 -20.62 -13.04 -6.86
C PRO A 233 -19.13 -13.04 -7.29
N ALA A 234 -18.36 -12.06 -6.84
CA ALA A 234 -16.96 -11.90 -7.19
C ALA A 234 -15.97 -12.46 -6.15
N ILE A 235 -16.45 -12.84 -4.95
CA ILE A 235 -15.60 -13.27 -3.84
C ILE A 235 -16.11 -14.56 -3.21
N THR A 236 -15.24 -15.54 -3.19
CA THR A 236 -15.44 -16.86 -2.57
C THR A 236 -14.44 -17.03 -1.43
N VAL A 237 -14.91 -17.49 -0.29
CA VAL A 237 -14.09 -17.75 0.89
C VAL A 237 -14.05 -19.25 1.17
N VAL A 238 -12.87 -19.79 1.38
CA VAL A 238 -12.64 -21.20 1.72
C VAL A 238 -12.10 -21.32 3.12
N LYS A 239 -12.63 -22.23 3.92
CA LYS A 239 -12.10 -22.48 5.26
C LYS A 239 -10.68 -23.05 5.17
N SER A 240 -9.73 -22.46 5.91
CA SER A 240 -8.36 -22.96 6.03
C SER A 240 -8.32 -24.35 6.74
N ASN A 241 -7.31 -25.14 6.47
CA ASN A 241 -7.10 -26.44 7.11
C ASN A 241 -6.01 -26.36 8.22
N ILE A 242 -5.76 -27.49 8.85
CA ILE A 242 -4.80 -27.58 9.96
C ILE A 242 -3.37 -27.30 9.48
N GLU A 243 -2.97 -27.84 8.33
CA GLU A 243 -1.62 -27.70 7.77
C GLU A 243 -1.36 -26.22 7.40
N GLU A 244 -2.33 -25.55 6.80
CA GLU A 244 -2.25 -24.13 6.45
C GLU A 244 -2.15 -23.27 7.71
N ASN A 245 -2.92 -23.58 8.76
CA ASN A 245 -2.86 -22.86 10.04
C ASN A 245 -1.55 -23.12 10.81
N ILE A 246 -0.96 -24.32 10.74
CA ILE A 246 0.36 -24.60 11.29
C ILE A 246 1.42 -23.77 10.54
N ALA A 247 1.40 -23.78 9.20
CA ALA A 247 2.33 -22.99 8.40
C ALA A 247 2.20 -21.48 8.68
N PHE A 248 0.96 -21.00 8.84
CA PHE A 248 0.67 -19.63 9.25
C PHE A 248 1.26 -19.30 10.61
N GLY A 249 1.03 -20.13 11.63
CA GLY A 249 1.55 -19.91 12.98
C GLY A 249 3.09 -19.89 13.03
N ILE A 250 3.74 -20.79 12.28
CA ILE A 250 5.22 -20.81 12.14
C ILE A 250 5.66 -19.48 11.49
N LYS A 251 5.01 -19.04 10.42
CA LYS A 251 5.39 -17.83 9.71
C LYS A 251 5.24 -16.58 10.55
N VAL A 252 4.14 -16.44 11.28
CA VAL A 252 3.93 -15.33 12.22
C VAL A 252 4.99 -15.34 13.32
N GLY A 253 5.29 -16.52 13.88
CA GLY A 253 6.36 -16.66 14.89
C GLY A 253 7.74 -16.27 14.36
N GLU A 254 8.10 -16.67 13.12
CA GLU A 254 9.33 -16.24 12.46
C GLU A 254 9.41 -14.72 12.33
N LYS A 255 8.30 -14.06 11.93
CA LYS A 255 8.25 -12.61 11.75
C LYS A 255 8.40 -11.86 13.09
N LEU A 256 7.71 -12.31 14.12
CA LEU A 256 7.78 -11.70 15.45
C LEU A 256 9.15 -11.90 16.13
N ASN A 257 9.92 -12.90 15.73
CA ASN A 257 11.27 -13.15 16.25
C ASN A 257 12.37 -12.38 15.49
N GLN A 258 12.04 -11.49 14.57
CA GLN A 258 13.01 -10.63 13.87
C GLN A 258 13.39 -9.36 14.68
N CYS A 259 12.76 -9.15 15.83
CA CYS A 259 12.99 -8.01 16.72
C CYS A 259 14.30 -8.15 17.50
#